data_a923c64ab6c852f7559704f949310cde
#
_entry.id   a923c64ab6c852f7559704f949310cde
#
_cell.length_a   1.000
_cell.length_b   1.000
_cell.length_c   1.000
_cell.angle_alpha   90.00
_cell.angle_beta   90.00
_cell.angle_gamma   90.00
#
_symmetry.space_group_name_H-M   'P 1'
#
loop_
_entity.id
_entity.type
_entity.pdbx_description
1 polymer ?
#
loop_
_entity_poly.entity_id
_entity_poly.type
_entity_poly.pdbx_seq_one_letter_code
_entity_poly.pdbx_strand_id
1 'polypeptide(L)'
;MQYLQFCPVAKASEILCEKWTLLIVRELLMGGTRFSDFQRGMAAISPTMLTKRLNELADHGLIIRKKIPGQRGYEYFLTEQGKELAPILQQVGEWGMRWTRAQIDDTELDLELLMLYLERSIQPDKLPGQRTTLCFNFSDLTQQPKWWIMVDGDSIDTCTADPGQEVDVWFNTELRTMIEIWMGDLSYKRAVRDDKLQLIGPRELVNNVSHWMANSAFADIPAADQI
;
A
#
# COMPACT_ATOMS: atom_id res chain seq x y z
N MET A 1 -9.89 -20.11 16.38
CA MET A 1 -10.88 -19.95 17.50
C MET A 1 -12.21 -20.49 17.00
N GLN A 2 -12.95 -21.34 17.77
CA GLN A 2 -14.24 -21.89 17.33
C GLN A 2 -15.36 -21.27 18.15
N TYR A 3 -16.40 -20.78 17.47
CA TYR A 3 -17.58 -20.18 18.13
C TYR A 3 -18.68 -21.22 18.45
N LEU A 4 -18.57 -22.43 17.91
CA LEU A 4 -19.53 -23.52 18.08
C LEU A 4 -20.97 -23.11 17.69
N GLN A 5 -21.11 -22.27 16.66
CA GLN A 5 -22.38 -21.75 16.16
C GLN A 5 -22.56 -22.17 14.70
N PHE A 6 -23.80 -22.42 14.30
CA PHE A 6 -24.16 -22.69 12.90
C PHE A 6 -24.28 -21.38 12.06
N CYS A 7 -24.16 -20.23 12.69
CA CYS A 7 -24.24 -18.91 12.04
C CYS A 7 -23.15 -18.76 10.96
N PRO A 8 -23.47 -18.42 9.70
CA PRO A 8 -22.49 -18.21 8.65
C PRO A 8 -21.46 -17.13 8.97
N VAL A 9 -21.87 -16.07 9.67
CA VAL A 9 -20.95 -15.01 10.12
C VAL A 9 -19.94 -15.56 11.13
N ALA A 10 -20.40 -16.38 12.10
CA ALA A 10 -19.49 -17.01 13.05
C ALA A 10 -18.49 -17.93 12.33
N LYS A 11 -18.94 -18.72 11.34
CA LYS A 11 -18.06 -19.58 10.55
C LYS A 11 -17.02 -18.81 9.72
N ALA A 12 -17.43 -17.74 9.07
CA ALA A 12 -16.51 -16.85 8.36
C ALA A 12 -15.50 -16.21 9.34
N SER A 13 -15.95 -15.75 10.50
CA SER A 13 -15.09 -15.12 11.51
C SER A 13 -14.05 -16.09 12.08
N GLU A 14 -14.34 -17.39 12.18
CA GLU A 14 -13.37 -18.41 12.60
C GLU A 14 -12.12 -18.44 11.71
N ILE A 15 -12.25 -18.05 10.44
CA ILE A 15 -11.18 -17.99 9.46
C ILE A 15 -10.64 -16.56 9.33
N LEU A 16 -11.51 -15.59 9.09
CA LEU A 16 -11.12 -14.24 8.66
C LEU A 16 -10.66 -13.35 9.81
N CYS A 17 -11.15 -13.56 11.04
CA CYS A 17 -10.78 -12.73 12.19
C CYS A 17 -9.47 -13.15 12.87
N GLU A 18 -8.77 -14.14 12.35
CA GLU A 18 -7.42 -14.45 12.81
C GLU A 18 -6.46 -13.32 12.40
N LYS A 19 -5.67 -12.84 13.37
CA LYS A 19 -4.73 -11.72 13.15
C LYS A 19 -3.89 -11.94 11.88
N TRP A 20 -3.75 -10.92 11.05
CA TRP A 20 -3.05 -10.87 9.77
C TRP A 20 -3.81 -11.44 8.55
N THR A 21 -4.84 -12.25 8.74
CA THR A 21 -5.53 -12.94 7.64
C THR A 21 -6.06 -11.97 6.57
N LEU A 22 -6.85 -10.99 6.98
CA LEU A 22 -7.40 -9.98 6.04
C LEU A 22 -6.31 -9.16 5.37
N LEU A 23 -5.22 -8.85 6.09
CA LEU A 23 -4.10 -8.08 5.53
C LEU A 23 -3.31 -8.89 4.50
N ILE A 24 -3.15 -10.21 4.69
CA ILE A 24 -2.54 -11.09 3.68
C ILE A 24 -3.42 -11.16 2.42
N VAL A 25 -4.74 -11.29 2.59
CA VAL A 25 -5.68 -11.27 1.45
C VAL A 25 -5.63 -9.93 0.72
N ARG A 26 -5.52 -8.82 1.46
CA ARG A 26 -5.32 -7.47 0.87
C ARG A 26 -4.09 -7.45 -0.03
N GLU A 27 -2.93 -7.91 0.47
CA GLU A 27 -1.70 -7.91 -0.32
C GLU A 27 -1.83 -8.77 -1.59
N LEU A 28 -2.49 -9.93 -1.50
CA LEU A 28 -2.77 -10.78 -2.67
C LEU A 28 -3.68 -10.09 -3.69
N LEU A 29 -4.72 -9.37 -3.24
CA LEU A 29 -5.61 -8.58 -4.09
C LEU A 29 -4.88 -7.42 -4.76
N MET A 30 -3.86 -6.86 -4.11
CA MET A 30 -3.00 -5.81 -4.64
C MET A 30 -1.85 -6.33 -5.51
N GLY A 31 -1.83 -7.63 -5.85
CA GLY A 31 -0.88 -8.25 -6.76
C GLY A 31 0.41 -8.78 -6.11
N GLY A 32 0.57 -8.68 -4.80
CA GLY A 32 1.67 -9.33 -4.09
C GLY A 32 1.54 -10.85 -4.18
N THR A 33 2.59 -11.54 -4.62
CA THR A 33 2.58 -12.99 -4.79
C THR A 33 3.68 -13.69 -4.02
N ARG A 34 4.73 -12.98 -3.63
CA ARG A 34 5.90 -13.55 -2.98
C ARG A 34 5.89 -13.30 -1.48
N PHE A 35 6.60 -14.15 -0.76
CA PHE A 35 6.77 -14.00 0.69
C PHE A 35 7.34 -12.61 1.07
N SER A 36 8.28 -12.09 0.29
CA SER A 36 8.85 -10.74 0.45
C SER A 36 7.80 -9.63 0.29
N ASP A 37 6.83 -9.80 -0.61
CA ASP A 37 5.80 -8.79 -0.85
C ASP A 37 4.91 -8.64 0.38
N PHE A 38 4.55 -9.78 1.00
CA PHE A 38 3.79 -9.75 2.25
C PHE A 38 4.57 -9.12 3.41
N GLN A 39 5.88 -9.36 3.49
CA GLN A 39 6.72 -8.73 4.51
C GLN A 39 6.84 -7.21 4.33
N ARG A 40 6.94 -6.73 3.08
CA ARG A 40 6.92 -5.28 2.78
C ARG A 40 5.60 -4.64 3.17
N GLY A 41 4.47 -5.29 2.84
CA GLY A 41 3.12 -4.78 3.16
C GLY A 41 2.71 -4.93 4.63
N MET A 42 3.48 -5.68 5.43
CA MET A 42 3.18 -6.02 6.83
C MET A 42 4.47 -6.20 7.63
N ALA A 43 5.26 -5.12 7.78
CA ALA A 43 6.60 -5.19 8.41
C ALA A 43 6.59 -5.81 9.83
N ALA A 44 5.51 -5.64 10.58
CA ALA A 44 5.37 -6.16 11.93
C ALA A 44 5.05 -7.66 12.03
N ILE A 45 4.79 -8.36 10.89
CA ILE A 45 4.54 -9.81 10.93
C ILE A 45 5.84 -10.60 10.98
N SER A 46 5.97 -11.52 11.95
CA SER A 46 7.13 -12.41 11.95
C SER A 46 7.06 -13.43 10.79
N PRO A 47 8.22 -13.86 10.24
CA PRO A 47 8.26 -14.88 9.19
C PRO A 47 7.54 -16.20 9.57
N THR A 48 7.65 -16.60 10.83
CA THR A 48 6.96 -17.78 11.35
C THR A 48 5.44 -17.61 11.33
N MET A 49 4.96 -16.42 11.74
CA MET A 49 3.53 -16.13 11.75
C MET A 49 2.98 -16.02 10.32
N LEU A 50 3.71 -15.38 9.41
CA LEU A 50 3.33 -15.29 8.01
C LEU A 50 3.22 -16.68 7.37
N THR A 51 4.23 -17.55 7.59
CA THR A 51 4.21 -18.94 7.11
C THR A 51 3.00 -19.68 7.66
N LYS A 52 2.70 -19.55 8.96
CA LYS A 52 1.54 -20.18 9.58
C LYS A 52 0.25 -19.72 8.91
N ARG A 53 0.04 -18.42 8.74
CA ARG A 53 -1.18 -17.86 8.12
C ARG A 53 -1.34 -18.26 6.65
N LEU A 54 -0.26 -18.27 5.89
CA LEU A 54 -0.30 -18.72 4.49
C LEU A 54 -0.69 -20.21 4.39
N ASN A 55 -0.22 -21.08 5.29
CA ASN A 55 -0.63 -22.47 5.33
C ASN A 55 -2.12 -22.60 5.70
N GLU A 56 -2.58 -21.92 6.74
CA GLU A 56 -3.99 -21.91 7.15
C GLU A 56 -4.92 -21.42 6.04
N LEU A 57 -4.55 -20.36 5.32
CA LEU A 57 -5.31 -19.88 4.16
C LEU A 57 -5.35 -20.92 3.03
N ALA A 58 -4.27 -21.65 2.81
CA ALA A 58 -4.23 -22.73 1.82
C ALA A 58 -5.09 -23.94 2.26
N ASP A 59 -5.06 -24.31 3.53
CA ASP A 59 -5.86 -25.40 4.10
C ASP A 59 -7.36 -25.08 4.02
N HIS A 60 -7.74 -23.80 4.15
CA HIS A 60 -9.11 -23.33 3.96
C HIS A 60 -9.50 -23.12 2.48
N GLY A 61 -8.59 -23.37 1.55
CA GLY A 61 -8.86 -23.23 0.11
C GLY A 61 -8.96 -21.80 -0.40
N LEU A 62 -8.55 -20.79 0.38
CA LEU A 62 -8.57 -19.38 -0.02
C LEU A 62 -7.42 -19.02 -0.95
N ILE A 63 -6.29 -19.69 -0.81
CA ILE A 63 -5.11 -19.49 -1.66
C ILE A 63 -4.54 -20.82 -2.16
N ILE A 64 -3.81 -20.74 -3.27
CA ILE A 64 -2.94 -21.80 -3.75
C ILE A 64 -1.49 -21.31 -3.72
N ARG A 65 -0.56 -22.21 -3.48
CA ARG A 65 0.88 -21.96 -3.60
C ARG A 65 1.44 -22.69 -4.81
N LYS A 66 2.26 -21.99 -5.59
CA LYS A 66 2.98 -22.57 -6.73
C LYS A 66 4.47 -22.46 -6.49
N LYS A 67 5.21 -23.53 -6.76
CA LYS A 67 6.67 -23.51 -6.66
C LYS A 67 7.24 -22.65 -7.78
N ILE A 68 8.21 -21.80 -7.46
CA ILE A 68 8.88 -20.95 -8.45
C ILE A 68 9.86 -21.82 -9.26
N PRO A 69 9.73 -21.91 -10.59
CA PRO A 69 10.65 -22.70 -11.40
C PRO A 69 12.09 -22.20 -11.26
N GLY A 70 13.03 -23.13 -10.98
CA GLY A 70 14.47 -22.79 -10.87
C GLY A 70 14.88 -21.97 -9.66
N GLN A 71 13.97 -21.64 -8.75
CA GLN A 71 14.26 -20.87 -7.54
C GLN A 71 13.80 -21.60 -6.27
N ARG A 72 14.32 -21.14 -5.12
CA ARG A 72 13.76 -21.53 -3.81
C ARG A 72 12.57 -20.65 -3.49
N GLY A 73 11.47 -21.26 -3.04
CA GLY A 73 10.29 -20.55 -2.58
C GLY A 73 9.02 -20.84 -3.37
N TYR A 74 7.98 -20.10 -3.03
CA TYR A 74 6.64 -20.24 -3.59
C TYR A 74 6.08 -18.87 -3.95
N GLU A 75 5.21 -18.87 -4.93
CA GLU A 75 4.26 -17.80 -5.21
C GLU A 75 2.88 -18.24 -4.71
N TYR A 76 2.12 -17.26 -4.24
CA TYR A 76 0.79 -17.43 -3.66
C TYR A 76 -0.24 -16.70 -4.49
N PHE A 77 -1.37 -17.34 -4.73
CA PHE A 77 -2.44 -16.78 -5.53
C PHE A 77 -3.79 -17.04 -4.88
N LEU A 78 -4.71 -16.09 -4.96
CA LEU A 78 -6.08 -16.31 -4.53
C LEU A 78 -6.77 -17.35 -5.43
N THR A 79 -7.55 -18.24 -4.80
CA THR A 79 -8.55 -19.06 -5.49
C THR A 79 -9.78 -18.21 -5.84
N GLU A 80 -10.75 -18.76 -6.55
CA GLU A 80 -12.02 -18.06 -6.77
C GLU A 80 -12.72 -17.73 -5.43
N GLN A 81 -12.71 -18.67 -4.48
CA GLN A 81 -13.21 -18.43 -3.11
C GLN A 81 -12.45 -17.27 -2.42
N GLY A 82 -11.13 -17.20 -2.58
CA GLY A 82 -10.33 -16.12 -2.01
C GLY A 82 -10.62 -14.76 -2.66
N LYS A 83 -10.86 -14.73 -3.97
CA LYS A 83 -11.22 -13.49 -4.71
C LYS A 83 -12.58 -12.92 -4.29
N GLU A 84 -13.52 -13.77 -3.88
CA GLU A 84 -14.81 -13.33 -3.35
C GLU A 84 -14.71 -12.50 -2.06
N LEU A 85 -13.54 -12.50 -1.40
CA LEU A 85 -13.27 -11.62 -0.25
C LEU A 85 -13.02 -10.16 -0.64
N ALA A 86 -12.78 -9.84 -1.93
CA ALA A 86 -12.50 -8.48 -2.37
C ALA A 86 -13.58 -7.46 -1.95
N PRO A 87 -14.89 -7.68 -2.20
CA PRO A 87 -15.92 -6.75 -1.76
C PRO A 87 -16.04 -6.66 -0.23
N ILE A 88 -15.72 -7.72 0.51
CA ILE A 88 -15.72 -7.70 1.97
C ILE A 88 -14.58 -6.81 2.48
N LEU A 89 -13.37 -6.95 1.94
CA LEU A 89 -12.25 -6.08 2.29
C LEU A 89 -12.51 -4.62 1.90
N GLN A 90 -13.14 -4.38 0.76
CA GLN A 90 -13.57 -3.05 0.34
C GLN A 90 -14.47 -2.41 1.41
N GLN A 91 -15.50 -3.12 1.87
CA GLN A 91 -16.41 -2.63 2.91
C GLN A 91 -15.71 -2.41 4.27
N VAL A 92 -14.78 -3.30 4.64
CA VAL A 92 -13.96 -3.12 5.85
C VAL A 92 -13.07 -1.88 5.73
N GLY A 93 -12.44 -1.65 4.56
CA GLY A 93 -11.64 -0.47 4.29
C GLY A 93 -12.46 0.83 4.32
N GLU A 94 -13.63 0.85 3.70
CA GLU A 94 -14.56 1.99 3.73
C GLU A 94 -15.02 2.31 5.16
N TRP A 95 -15.36 1.29 5.94
CA TRP A 95 -15.72 1.45 7.34
C TRP A 95 -14.55 2.00 8.16
N GLY A 96 -13.35 1.44 7.98
CA GLY A 96 -12.13 1.90 8.64
C GLY A 96 -11.83 3.35 8.31
N MET A 97 -11.88 3.71 7.04
CA MET A 97 -11.63 5.08 6.57
C MET A 97 -12.61 6.09 7.17
N ARG A 98 -13.87 5.69 7.32
CA ARG A 98 -14.93 6.55 7.89
C ARG A 98 -14.80 6.74 9.40
N TRP A 99 -14.49 5.67 10.14
CA TRP A 99 -14.68 5.65 11.60
C TRP A 99 -13.38 5.58 12.40
N THR A 100 -12.27 5.12 11.82
CA THR A 100 -11.01 4.91 12.54
C THR A 100 -9.85 5.80 12.08
N ARG A 101 -9.99 6.48 10.95
CA ARG A 101 -8.94 7.32 10.35
C ARG A 101 -8.41 8.40 11.29
N ALA A 102 -9.29 9.04 12.09
CA ALA A 102 -8.88 10.04 13.07
C ALA A 102 -8.11 9.46 14.29
N GLN A 103 -8.04 8.12 14.40
CA GLN A 103 -7.33 7.43 15.48
C GLN A 103 -5.88 7.11 15.12
N ILE A 104 -5.44 7.36 13.88
CA ILE A 104 -4.08 7.10 13.43
C ILE A 104 -3.12 8.07 14.13
N ASP A 105 -2.24 7.52 14.95
CA ASP A 105 -1.23 8.30 15.67
C ASP A 105 0.15 8.26 14.98
N ASP A 106 1.12 9.03 15.51
CA ASP A 106 2.46 9.15 14.90
C ASP A 106 3.25 7.83 14.94
N THR A 107 2.92 6.91 15.85
CA THR A 107 3.61 5.60 15.97
C THR A 107 3.18 4.60 14.90
N GLU A 108 2.09 4.89 14.19
CA GLU A 108 1.53 4.07 13.12
C GLU A 108 1.95 4.55 11.72
N LEU A 109 2.73 5.65 11.63
CA LEU A 109 3.23 6.19 10.37
C LEU A 109 4.37 5.32 9.83
N ASP A 110 4.04 4.35 9.02
CA ASP A 110 4.97 3.39 8.42
C ASP A 110 5.46 3.89 7.06
N LEU A 111 6.73 4.32 7.02
CA LEU A 111 7.38 4.84 5.81
C LEU A 111 7.50 3.78 4.71
N GLU A 112 7.87 2.54 5.06
CA GLU A 112 8.02 1.47 4.07
C GLU A 112 6.69 1.12 3.42
N LEU A 113 5.62 1.08 4.23
CA LEU A 113 4.27 0.87 3.76
C LEU A 113 3.78 2.04 2.87
N LEU A 114 4.07 3.29 3.26
CA LEU A 114 3.75 4.45 2.43
C LEU A 114 4.45 4.34 1.07
N MET A 115 5.76 4.07 1.05
CA MET A 115 6.52 3.98 -0.19
C MET A 115 6.02 2.85 -1.09
N LEU A 116 5.62 1.71 -0.52
CA LEU A 116 4.98 0.63 -1.26
C LEU A 116 3.66 1.07 -1.88
N TYR A 117 2.85 1.85 -1.16
CA TYR A 117 1.59 2.36 -1.68
C TYR A 117 1.80 3.45 -2.74
N LEU A 118 2.77 4.33 -2.57
CA LEU A 118 3.13 5.31 -3.59
C LEU A 118 3.64 4.64 -4.88
N GLU A 119 4.49 3.62 -4.77
CA GLU A 119 4.94 2.78 -5.89
C GLU A 119 3.73 2.24 -6.68
N ARG A 120 2.75 1.65 -5.98
CA ARG A 120 1.52 1.10 -6.56
C ARG A 120 0.52 2.15 -7.08
N SER A 121 0.68 3.40 -6.65
CA SER A 121 -0.20 4.52 -7.04
C SER A 121 0.23 5.20 -8.33
N ILE A 122 1.47 4.96 -8.79
CA ILE A 122 1.96 5.52 -10.03
C ILE A 122 1.25 4.88 -11.22
N GLN A 123 0.86 5.71 -12.18
CA GLN A 123 0.23 5.30 -13.44
C GLN A 123 1.21 5.60 -14.57
N PRO A 124 2.04 4.62 -15.01
CA PRO A 124 3.12 4.86 -15.98
C PRO A 124 2.63 5.40 -17.32
N ASP A 125 1.45 4.94 -17.76
CA ASP A 125 0.79 5.38 -18.98
C ASP A 125 0.44 6.86 -19.02
N LYS A 126 0.45 7.53 -17.87
CA LYS A 126 0.16 8.96 -17.72
C LYS A 126 1.41 9.83 -17.50
N LEU A 127 2.57 9.19 -17.41
CA LEU A 127 3.85 9.90 -17.33
C LEU A 127 4.37 10.27 -18.72
N PRO A 128 4.98 11.45 -18.90
CA PRO A 128 5.63 11.79 -20.15
C PRO A 128 6.95 11.00 -20.31
N GLY A 129 7.09 10.32 -21.45
CA GLY A 129 8.30 9.57 -21.77
C GLY A 129 8.34 8.14 -21.18
N GLN A 130 9.48 7.46 -21.40
CA GLN A 130 9.65 6.07 -20.97
C GLN A 130 10.23 5.94 -19.57
N ARG A 131 10.98 6.95 -19.09
CA ARG A 131 11.66 6.90 -17.81
C ARG A 131 11.35 8.14 -17.00
N THR A 132 11.08 7.93 -15.72
CA THR A 132 10.87 9.00 -14.75
C THR A 132 11.44 8.56 -13.41
N THR A 133 12.28 9.42 -12.82
CA THR A 133 12.86 9.21 -11.50
C THR A 133 12.27 10.20 -10.52
N LEU A 134 11.62 9.70 -9.49
CA LEU A 134 11.03 10.48 -8.41
C LEU A 134 11.88 10.35 -7.15
N CYS A 135 12.04 11.44 -6.40
CA CYS A 135 12.68 11.40 -5.09
C CYS A 135 11.73 11.98 -4.03
N PHE A 136 11.44 11.20 -3.02
CA PHE A 136 10.72 11.61 -1.82
C PHE A 136 11.72 11.92 -0.71
N ASN A 137 11.74 13.15 -0.23
CA ASN A 137 12.62 13.62 0.82
C ASN A 137 11.78 14.06 2.03
N PHE A 138 11.81 13.28 3.09
CA PHE A 138 11.04 13.48 4.31
C PHE A 138 11.87 14.28 5.32
N SER A 139 11.51 15.54 5.53
CA SER A 139 12.27 16.49 6.35
C SER A 139 12.25 16.19 7.84
N ASP A 140 11.26 15.46 8.32
CA ASP A 140 11.07 15.04 9.71
C ASP A 140 11.81 13.75 10.08
N LEU A 141 12.42 13.07 9.10
CA LEU A 141 13.16 11.83 9.33
C LEU A 141 14.67 12.07 9.36
N THR A 142 15.33 11.57 10.41
CA THR A 142 16.78 11.64 10.58
C THR A 142 17.51 10.44 9.96
N GLN A 143 16.85 9.29 9.93
CA GLN A 143 17.36 8.07 9.32
C GLN A 143 16.62 7.82 8.02
N GLN A 144 17.36 7.57 6.93
CA GLN A 144 16.82 7.28 5.61
C GLN A 144 15.75 8.29 5.14
N PRO A 145 16.04 9.61 5.10
CA PRO A 145 15.06 10.63 4.73
C PRO A 145 14.68 10.61 3.25
N LYS A 146 15.51 9.98 2.41
CA LYS A 146 15.31 9.97 0.95
C LYS A 146 15.00 8.59 0.44
N TRP A 147 14.01 8.54 -0.45
CA TRP A 147 13.58 7.34 -1.17
C TRP A 147 13.35 7.69 -2.63
N TRP A 148 13.72 6.77 -3.50
CA TRP A 148 13.56 6.96 -4.94
C TRP A 148 12.58 5.93 -5.49
N ILE A 149 11.73 6.38 -6.42
CA ILE A 149 10.92 5.51 -7.25
C ILE A 149 11.34 5.74 -8.71
N MET A 150 11.76 4.68 -9.35
CA MET A 150 12.15 4.69 -10.75
C MET A 150 11.08 4.01 -11.58
N VAL A 151 10.59 4.70 -12.60
CA VAL A 151 9.65 4.18 -13.57
C VAL A 151 10.39 4.00 -14.89
N ASP A 152 10.35 2.80 -15.46
CA ASP A 152 10.91 2.48 -16.79
C ASP A 152 9.89 1.64 -17.56
N GLY A 153 9.12 2.29 -18.41
CA GLY A 153 7.93 1.68 -19.03
C GLY A 153 6.93 1.25 -17.95
N ASP A 154 6.57 -0.04 -17.95
CA ASP A 154 5.65 -0.62 -16.96
C ASP A 154 6.36 -1.08 -15.67
N SER A 155 7.69 -1.02 -15.61
CA SER A 155 8.46 -1.38 -14.41
C SER A 155 8.52 -0.20 -13.46
N ILE A 156 8.20 -0.45 -12.19
CA ILE A 156 8.30 0.52 -11.11
C ILE A 156 9.12 -0.12 -10.01
N ASP A 157 10.22 0.52 -9.65
CA ASP A 157 11.17 0.04 -8.63
C ASP A 157 11.40 1.12 -7.57
N THR A 158 11.33 0.73 -6.31
CA THR A 158 11.64 1.60 -5.18
C THR A 158 13.01 1.27 -4.60
N CYS A 159 13.84 2.27 -4.35
CA CYS A 159 15.11 2.08 -3.68
C CYS A 159 15.40 3.15 -2.62
N THR A 160 16.24 2.78 -1.65
CA THR A 160 16.69 3.63 -0.55
C THR A 160 18.07 4.24 -0.80
N ALA A 161 18.80 3.70 -1.75
CA ALA A 161 20.09 4.23 -2.20
C ALA A 161 19.89 5.13 -3.42
N ASP A 162 20.67 6.20 -3.52
CA ASP A 162 20.66 7.06 -4.69
C ASP A 162 21.01 6.25 -5.94
N PRO A 163 20.11 6.17 -6.94
CA PRO A 163 20.34 5.40 -8.16
C PRO A 163 21.39 6.04 -9.09
N GLY A 164 21.91 7.23 -8.75
CA GLY A 164 22.86 7.96 -9.58
C GLY A 164 22.29 8.51 -10.88
N GLN A 165 20.97 8.63 -10.96
CA GLN A 165 20.24 9.18 -12.10
C GLN A 165 19.73 10.57 -11.78
N GLU A 166 19.51 11.39 -12.81
CA GLU A 166 18.85 12.69 -12.64
C GLU A 166 17.43 12.48 -12.11
N VAL A 167 17.06 13.24 -11.09
CA VAL A 167 15.73 13.19 -10.49
C VAL A 167 14.80 14.15 -11.23
N ASP A 168 13.73 13.62 -11.83
CA ASP A 168 12.76 14.43 -12.56
C ASP A 168 11.84 15.20 -11.62
N VAL A 169 11.38 14.57 -10.53
CA VAL A 169 10.52 15.26 -9.55
C VAL A 169 10.97 14.98 -8.12
N TRP A 170 11.19 16.05 -7.38
CA TRP A 170 11.43 16.03 -5.95
C TRP A 170 10.14 16.32 -5.19
N PHE A 171 9.83 15.48 -4.21
CA PHE A 171 8.78 15.66 -3.22
C PHE A 171 9.45 15.96 -1.87
N ASN A 172 9.52 17.22 -1.47
CA ASN A 172 10.04 17.61 -0.16
C ASN A 172 8.86 17.84 0.77
N THR A 173 8.72 17.03 1.79
CA THR A 173 7.56 17.05 2.69
C THR A 173 7.87 16.32 4.01
N GLU A 174 6.90 16.29 4.91
CA GLU A 174 6.91 15.43 6.10
C GLU A 174 6.16 14.12 5.81
N LEU A 175 6.52 13.05 6.54
CA LEU A 175 5.92 11.72 6.38
C LEU A 175 4.39 11.77 6.56
N ARG A 176 3.91 12.42 7.65
CA ARG A 176 2.48 12.58 7.90
C ARG A 176 1.77 13.29 6.76
N THR A 177 2.33 14.37 6.26
CA THR A 177 1.74 15.12 5.14
C THR A 177 1.56 14.25 3.89
N MET A 178 2.55 13.42 3.56
CA MET A 178 2.44 12.55 2.38
C MET A 178 1.39 11.45 2.58
N ILE A 179 1.27 10.90 3.79
CA ILE A 179 0.21 9.95 4.15
C ILE A 179 -1.17 10.62 4.03
N GLU A 180 -1.36 11.83 4.56
CA GLU A 180 -2.60 12.61 4.44
C GLU A 180 -2.98 12.86 2.97
N ILE A 181 -1.98 13.15 2.12
CA ILE A 181 -2.21 13.32 0.68
C ILE A 181 -2.66 12.00 0.07
N TRP A 182 -1.95 10.91 0.33
CA TRP A 182 -2.28 9.61 -0.22
C TRP A 182 -3.65 9.11 0.24
N MET A 183 -4.02 9.36 1.49
CA MET A 183 -5.32 9.02 2.06
C MET A 183 -6.47 9.91 1.56
N GLY A 184 -6.17 11.05 0.90
CA GLY A 184 -7.16 12.01 0.40
C GLY A 184 -7.58 13.09 1.40
N ASP A 185 -6.97 13.15 2.59
CA ASP A 185 -7.25 14.19 3.60
C ASP A 185 -6.76 15.56 3.17
N LEU A 186 -5.69 15.57 2.38
CA LEU A 186 -5.04 16.77 1.88
C LEU A 186 -4.79 16.65 0.37
N SER A 187 -5.24 17.63 -0.41
CA SER A 187 -4.91 17.62 -1.84
C SER A 187 -3.50 18.15 -2.09
N TYR A 188 -2.83 17.67 -3.17
CA TYR A 188 -1.53 18.19 -3.61
C TYR A 188 -1.50 19.72 -3.71
N LYS A 189 -2.53 20.31 -4.32
CA LYS A 189 -2.65 21.77 -4.45
C LYS A 189 -2.68 22.50 -3.11
N ARG A 190 -3.42 21.94 -2.15
CA ARG A 190 -3.53 22.52 -0.82
C ARG A 190 -2.22 22.37 -0.06
N ALA A 191 -1.59 21.18 -0.12
CA ALA A 191 -0.30 20.94 0.52
C ALA A 191 0.79 21.91 0.02
N VAL A 192 0.85 22.15 -1.30
CA VAL A 192 1.80 23.11 -1.88
C VAL A 192 1.47 24.55 -1.48
N ARG A 193 0.21 24.96 -1.50
CA ARG A 193 -0.22 26.31 -1.10
C ARG A 193 0.08 26.60 0.38
N ASP A 194 -0.06 25.58 1.22
CA ASP A 194 0.10 25.69 2.68
C ASP A 194 1.55 25.39 3.12
N ASP A 195 2.52 25.36 2.18
CA ASP A 195 3.96 25.09 2.36
C ASP A 195 4.30 23.77 3.05
N LYS A 196 3.37 22.81 3.01
CA LYS A 196 3.55 21.44 3.54
C LYS A 196 4.23 20.49 2.56
N LEU A 197 4.15 20.77 1.28
CA LEU A 197 4.78 20.01 0.19
C LEU A 197 5.44 20.97 -0.79
N GLN A 198 6.73 20.75 -1.07
CA GLN A 198 7.43 21.41 -2.17
C GLN A 198 7.65 20.39 -3.28
N LEU A 199 7.14 20.70 -4.48
CA LEU A 199 7.39 19.93 -5.69
C LEU A 199 8.39 20.68 -6.57
N ILE A 200 9.49 20.03 -6.95
CA ILE A 200 10.53 20.59 -7.82
C ILE A 200 10.70 19.66 -9.01
N GLY A 201 10.54 20.19 -10.21
CA GLY A 201 10.67 19.44 -11.47
C GLY A 201 10.03 20.16 -12.65
N PRO A 202 9.98 19.52 -13.82
CA PRO A 202 9.31 20.06 -14.99
C PRO A 202 7.83 20.38 -14.72
N ARG A 203 7.37 21.54 -15.21
CA ARG A 203 5.99 21.99 -15.00
C ARG A 203 4.93 20.97 -15.42
N GLU A 204 5.22 20.22 -16.47
CA GLU A 204 4.32 19.20 -16.97
C GLU A 204 4.09 18.09 -15.95
N LEU A 205 5.12 17.66 -15.23
CA LEU A 205 5.03 16.65 -14.17
C LEU A 205 4.40 17.23 -12.89
N VAL A 206 4.94 18.36 -12.43
CA VAL A 206 4.55 18.94 -11.13
C VAL A 206 3.08 19.42 -11.14
N ASN A 207 2.62 20.10 -12.22
CA ASN A 207 1.24 20.60 -12.28
C ASN A 207 0.20 19.46 -12.45
N ASN A 208 0.62 18.31 -12.93
CA ASN A 208 -0.25 17.16 -13.21
C ASN A 208 -0.02 16.00 -12.24
N VAL A 209 0.64 16.21 -11.09
CA VAL A 209 0.97 15.16 -10.13
C VAL A 209 -0.24 14.28 -9.77
N SER A 210 -1.40 14.87 -9.52
CA SER A 210 -2.64 14.13 -9.20
C SER A 210 -3.21 13.34 -10.38
N HIS A 211 -2.68 13.49 -11.58
CA HIS A 211 -3.10 12.73 -12.75
C HIS A 211 -2.35 11.40 -12.88
N TRP A 212 -1.05 11.40 -12.57
CA TRP A 212 -0.20 10.23 -12.70
C TRP A 212 0.15 9.55 -11.36
N MET A 213 -0.09 10.23 -10.22
CA MET A 213 0.04 9.68 -8.87
C MET A 213 -1.37 9.57 -8.26
N ALA A 214 -1.93 8.39 -8.24
CA ALA A 214 -3.25 8.16 -7.67
C ALA A 214 -3.22 8.23 -6.14
N ASN A 215 -4.36 8.56 -5.56
CA ASN A 215 -4.59 8.44 -4.12
C ASN A 215 -5.02 7.00 -3.75
N SER A 216 -5.20 6.75 -2.46
CA SER A 216 -5.84 5.52 -1.97
C SER A 216 -7.19 5.29 -2.64
N ALA A 217 -7.55 4.03 -2.88
CA ALA A 217 -8.89 3.66 -3.36
C ALA A 217 -10.02 4.11 -2.41
N PHE A 218 -9.67 4.51 -1.18
CA PHE A 218 -10.60 4.98 -0.16
C PHE A 218 -10.57 6.50 0.04
N ALA A 219 -9.80 7.24 -0.77
CA ALA A 219 -9.59 8.68 -0.58
C ALA A 219 -10.88 9.51 -0.62
N ASP A 220 -11.88 9.06 -1.39
CA ASP A 220 -13.17 9.76 -1.53
C ASP A 220 -14.17 9.43 -0.42
N ILE A 221 -13.80 8.57 0.55
CA ILE A 221 -14.70 8.22 1.66
C ILE A 221 -14.69 9.34 2.69
N PRO A 222 -15.82 10.01 2.96
CA PRO A 222 -15.87 11.08 3.94
C PRO A 222 -15.67 10.53 5.37
N ALA A 223 -15.00 11.30 6.23
CA ALA A 223 -14.90 11.00 7.65
C ALA A 223 -16.28 11.12 8.33
N ALA A 224 -16.46 10.43 9.46
CA ALA A 224 -17.74 10.39 10.17
C ALA A 224 -18.25 11.76 10.63
N ASP A 225 -17.35 12.69 10.93
CA ASP A 225 -17.67 14.06 11.33
C ASP A 225 -18.07 14.96 10.16
N GLN A 226 -18.01 14.47 8.93
CA GLN A 226 -18.39 15.16 7.69
C GLN A 226 -19.72 14.64 7.12
N ILE A 227 -20.37 13.67 7.80
CA ILE A 227 -21.65 13.09 7.44
C ILE A 227 -22.78 13.70 8.28
#